data_bba4b7dca41bede905dbf00c1a1f737e
#
_entry.id   bba4b7dca41bede905dbf00c1a1f737e
#
_cell.length_a   1.000
_cell.length_b   1.000
_cell.length_c   1.000
_cell.angle_alpha   90.00
_cell.angle_beta   90.00
_cell.angle_gamma   90.00
#
_symmetry.space_group_name_H-M   'P 1'
#
loop_
_entity.id
_entity.type
_entity.pdbx_description
1 polymer ?
#
loop_
_entity_poly.entity_id
_entity_poly.type
_entity_poly.pdbx_seq_one_letter_code
_entity_poly.pdbx_strand_id
1 'polypeptide(L)'
;MEKIKIGVFGAGRGRVMIDTVAGYPDAELVAICDKYEYLLDRCAEMAEEKGLNVTMYTDFDKFIEHDMDAVILANYAHEHAPYAIRCLKKGMHVATEVQPCKNLAEAVELCEAVEESGKIFAYLENYCYFRATSEMRKLYREGKLGEFVHGEGEYIHDCEGIWRDITYGEKNHWRNCFNSTFYNTHSFGPIVHITGLRPVRVIGIENKPTERMQKLGYRA
;
A
#
# COMPACT_ATOMS: atom_id res chain seq x y z
N MET A 1 -6.16 1.38 -28.18
CA MET A 1 -4.84 1.30 -27.52
C MET A 1 -4.73 -0.09 -26.92
N GLU A 2 -3.54 -0.65 -26.86
CA GLU A 2 -3.32 -1.89 -26.15
C GLU A 2 -3.54 -1.64 -24.64
N LYS A 3 -4.18 -2.57 -23.95
CA LYS A 3 -4.43 -2.43 -22.52
C LYS A 3 -3.15 -2.62 -21.72
N ILE A 4 -3.03 -1.91 -20.60
CA ILE A 4 -1.90 -2.07 -19.69
C ILE A 4 -2.11 -3.36 -18.87
N LYS A 5 -1.17 -4.30 -18.97
CA LYS A 5 -1.19 -5.55 -18.22
C LYS A 5 -0.73 -5.34 -16.78
N ILE A 6 -1.61 -5.62 -15.84
CA ILE A 6 -1.36 -5.36 -14.41
C ILE A 6 -1.46 -6.65 -13.61
N GLY A 7 -0.43 -6.90 -12.81
CA GLY A 7 -0.45 -7.91 -11.76
C GLY A 7 -0.70 -7.31 -10.38
N VAL A 8 -1.28 -8.09 -9.47
CA VAL A 8 -1.50 -7.68 -8.07
C VAL A 8 -0.87 -8.70 -7.13
N PHE A 9 0.01 -8.24 -6.25
CA PHE A 9 0.58 -9.05 -5.18
C PHE A 9 -0.03 -8.69 -3.83
N GLY A 10 -0.72 -9.64 -3.21
CA GLY A 10 -1.50 -9.49 -1.98
C GLY A 10 -3.00 -9.46 -2.28
N ALA A 11 -3.67 -10.61 -2.28
CA ALA A 11 -5.08 -10.75 -2.62
C ALA A 11 -6.04 -10.34 -1.49
N GLY A 12 -5.56 -10.30 -0.25
CA GLY A 12 -6.36 -9.87 0.91
C GLY A 12 -6.60 -8.36 0.88
N ARG A 13 -5.59 -7.56 1.20
CA ARG A 13 -5.68 -6.10 1.16
C ARG A 13 -5.87 -5.57 -0.28
N GLY A 14 -5.26 -6.23 -1.25
CA GLY A 14 -5.34 -5.87 -2.66
C GLY A 14 -6.69 -6.13 -3.32
N ARG A 15 -7.68 -6.69 -2.63
CA ARG A 15 -8.99 -7.01 -3.22
C ARG A 15 -9.63 -5.83 -3.93
N VAL A 16 -9.60 -4.64 -3.32
CA VAL A 16 -10.17 -3.42 -3.94
C VAL A 16 -9.41 -3.03 -5.21
N MET A 17 -8.08 -3.20 -5.22
CA MET A 17 -7.25 -2.94 -6.40
C MET A 17 -7.55 -3.95 -7.50
N ILE A 18 -7.69 -5.23 -7.17
CA ILE A 18 -8.07 -6.31 -8.09
C ILE A 18 -9.41 -5.97 -8.77
N ASP A 19 -10.44 -5.64 -7.98
CA ASP A 19 -11.76 -5.29 -8.50
C ASP A 19 -11.71 -4.02 -9.36
N THR A 20 -10.89 -3.02 -8.98
CA THR A 20 -10.71 -1.78 -9.75
C THR A 20 -10.04 -2.04 -11.08
N VAL A 21 -8.92 -2.78 -11.11
CA VAL A 21 -8.20 -3.11 -12.35
C VAL A 21 -9.08 -3.96 -13.26
N ALA A 22 -9.78 -4.96 -12.71
CA ALA A 22 -10.70 -5.82 -13.47
C ALA A 22 -11.85 -5.07 -14.14
N GLY A 23 -12.25 -3.92 -13.59
CA GLY A 23 -13.32 -3.06 -14.14
C GLY A 23 -12.82 -1.89 -14.98
N TYR A 24 -11.50 -1.63 -15.05
CA TYR A 24 -10.98 -0.46 -15.74
C TYR A 24 -10.78 -0.73 -17.25
N PRO A 25 -11.32 0.13 -18.15
CA PRO A 25 -11.35 -0.16 -19.58
C PRO A 25 -9.97 -0.25 -20.24
N ASP A 26 -8.98 0.52 -19.77
CA ASP A 26 -7.64 0.60 -20.34
C ASP A 26 -6.62 -0.33 -19.63
N ALA A 27 -7.08 -1.14 -18.68
CA ALA A 27 -6.27 -2.10 -17.94
C ALA A 27 -6.72 -3.54 -18.20
N GLU A 28 -5.78 -4.47 -18.06
CA GLU A 28 -6.00 -5.90 -18.07
C GLU A 28 -5.38 -6.51 -16.82
N LEU A 29 -6.21 -7.13 -15.97
CA LEU A 29 -5.72 -7.91 -14.84
C LEU A 29 -5.24 -9.25 -15.36
N VAL A 30 -3.92 -9.50 -15.31
CA VAL A 30 -3.32 -10.70 -15.91
C VAL A 30 -2.81 -11.70 -14.88
N ALA A 31 -2.43 -11.25 -13.68
CA ALA A 31 -1.88 -12.13 -12.66
C ALA A 31 -2.22 -11.65 -11.24
N ILE A 32 -2.45 -12.61 -10.34
CA ILE A 32 -2.61 -12.35 -8.89
C ILE A 32 -1.69 -13.29 -8.13
N CYS A 33 -1.00 -12.75 -7.11
CA CYS A 33 -0.14 -13.53 -6.23
C CYS A 33 -0.53 -13.33 -4.76
N ASP A 34 -0.62 -14.41 -4.00
CA ASP A 34 -0.75 -14.39 -2.54
C ASP A 34 -0.24 -15.70 -1.95
N LYS A 35 0.33 -15.68 -0.74
CA LYS A 35 0.76 -16.89 -0.04
C LYS A 35 -0.40 -17.77 0.45
N TYR A 36 -1.60 -17.19 0.57
CA TYR A 36 -2.79 -17.87 1.03
C TYR A 36 -3.65 -18.36 -0.13
N GLU A 37 -3.66 -19.67 -0.37
CA GLU A 37 -4.43 -20.30 -1.45
C GLU A 37 -5.91 -19.94 -1.40
N TYR A 38 -6.53 -19.93 -0.20
CA TYR A 38 -7.96 -19.59 -0.06
C TYR A 38 -8.31 -18.16 -0.54
N LEU A 39 -7.35 -17.22 -0.52
CA LEU A 39 -7.55 -15.89 -1.10
C LEU A 39 -7.48 -15.93 -2.63
N LEU A 40 -6.59 -16.76 -3.17
CA LEU A 40 -6.48 -16.98 -4.61
C LEU A 40 -7.69 -17.70 -5.17
N ASP A 41 -8.24 -18.69 -4.45
CA ASP A 41 -9.48 -19.39 -4.85
C ASP A 41 -10.63 -18.41 -5.04
N ARG A 42 -10.80 -17.47 -4.08
CA ARG A 42 -11.83 -16.42 -4.17
C ARG A 42 -11.57 -15.44 -5.34
N CYS A 43 -10.32 -15.21 -5.69
CA CYS A 43 -9.97 -14.40 -6.86
C CYS A 43 -10.22 -15.16 -8.16
N ALA A 44 -9.97 -16.46 -8.17
CA ALA A 44 -10.25 -17.32 -9.33
C ALA A 44 -11.75 -17.40 -9.63
N GLU A 45 -12.60 -17.59 -8.60
CA GLU A 45 -14.05 -17.55 -8.72
C GLU A 45 -14.53 -16.20 -9.32
N MET A 46 -14.02 -15.08 -8.81
CA MET A 46 -14.34 -13.75 -9.33
C MET A 46 -13.88 -13.56 -10.79
N ALA A 47 -12.70 -14.07 -11.14
CA ALA A 47 -12.19 -14.00 -12.50
C ALA A 47 -13.06 -14.82 -13.48
N GLU A 48 -13.48 -16.01 -13.07
CA GLU A 48 -14.40 -16.86 -13.84
C GLU A 48 -15.76 -16.16 -14.05
N GLU A 49 -16.36 -15.65 -12.98
CA GLU A 49 -17.64 -14.90 -13.05
C GLU A 49 -17.58 -13.71 -14.02
N LYS A 50 -16.44 -13.02 -14.08
CA LYS A 50 -16.23 -11.87 -14.96
C LYS A 50 -15.68 -12.24 -16.34
N GLY A 51 -15.40 -13.51 -16.62
CA GLY A 51 -14.81 -13.99 -17.89
C GLY A 51 -13.40 -13.46 -18.12
N LEU A 52 -12.60 -13.28 -17.06
CA LEU A 52 -11.24 -12.77 -17.12
C LEU A 52 -10.24 -13.93 -17.17
N ASN A 53 -9.17 -13.76 -17.94
CA ASN A 53 -8.06 -14.71 -17.99
C ASN A 53 -6.94 -14.26 -17.06
N VAL A 54 -6.97 -14.71 -15.81
CA VAL A 54 -6.03 -14.29 -14.75
C VAL A 54 -5.28 -15.50 -14.22
N THR A 55 -3.96 -15.42 -14.16
CA THR A 55 -3.11 -16.50 -13.61
C THR A 55 -2.90 -16.27 -12.11
N MET A 56 -3.11 -17.33 -11.31
CA MET A 56 -2.93 -17.32 -9.86
C MET A 56 -1.56 -17.88 -9.48
N TYR A 57 -0.86 -17.21 -8.57
CA TYR A 57 0.47 -17.58 -8.08
C TYR A 57 0.51 -17.62 -6.56
N THR A 58 1.11 -18.66 -5.99
CA THR A 58 1.46 -18.72 -4.56
C THR A 58 2.91 -18.28 -4.30
N ASP A 59 3.71 -18.14 -5.37
CA ASP A 59 5.12 -17.83 -5.33
C ASP A 59 5.41 -16.55 -6.13
N PHE A 60 5.97 -15.56 -5.44
CA PHE A 60 6.33 -14.29 -6.07
C PHE A 60 7.40 -14.42 -7.15
N ASP A 61 8.35 -15.37 -7.02
CA ASP A 61 9.42 -15.55 -7.99
C ASP A 61 8.87 -16.06 -9.34
N LYS A 62 7.76 -16.79 -9.31
CA LYS A 62 7.02 -17.18 -10.53
C LYS A 62 6.13 -16.06 -11.02
N PHE A 63 5.47 -15.34 -10.10
CA PHE A 63 4.59 -14.22 -10.43
C PHE A 63 5.34 -13.10 -11.17
N ILE A 64 6.55 -12.75 -10.73
CA ILE A 64 7.33 -11.66 -11.33
C ILE A 64 7.82 -11.99 -12.75
N GLU A 65 7.80 -13.27 -13.16
CA GLU A 65 8.13 -13.71 -14.53
C GLU A 65 6.93 -13.63 -15.50
N HIS A 66 5.72 -13.37 -15.00
CA HIS A 66 4.55 -13.14 -15.84
C HIS A 66 4.72 -11.89 -16.71
N ASP A 67 4.18 -11.89 -17.92
CA ASP A 67 4.22 -10.74 -18.83
C ASP A 67 3.30 -9.63 -18.35
N MET A 68 3.89 -8.60 -17.73
CA MET A 68 3.20 -7.48 -17.08
C MET A 68 3.91 -6.15 -17.33
N ASP A 69 3.14 -5.09 -17.54
CA ASP A 69 3.63 -3.72 -17.63
C ASP A 69 3.79 -3.06 -16.27
N ALA A 70 2.91 -3.43 -15.33
CA ALA A 70 2.85 -2.85 -13.99
C ALA A 70 2.44 -3.87 -12.92
N VAL A 71 2.88 -3.62 -11.68
CA VAL A 71 2.52 -4.43 -10.51
C VAL A 71 1.98 -3.53 -9.40
N ILE A 72 0.87 -3.94 -8.79
CA ILE A 72 0.36 -3.34 -7.54
C ILE A 72 0.76 -4.24 -6.38
N LEU A 73 1.50 -3.67 -5.43
CA LEU A 73 1.93 -4.34 -4.20
C LEU A 73 0.96 -4.00 -3.06
N ALA A 74 0.27 -4.99 -2.55
CA ALA A 74 -0.67 -4.91 -1.44
C ALA A 74 -0.47 -6.07 -0.46
N ASN A 75 0.71 -6.68 -0.48
CA ASN A 75 1.19 -7.68 0.45
C ASN A 75 1.47 -7.06 1.84
N TYR A 76 2.32 -7.65 2.65
CA TYR A 76 2.63 -7.09 3.97
C TYR A 76 3.44 -5.78 3.85
N ALA A 77 2.96 -4.74 4.54
CA ALA A 77 3.49 -3.37 4.43
C ALA A 77 5.00 -3.24 4.63
N HIS A 78 5.59 -4.05 5.51
CA HIS A 78 7.03 -4.03 5.79
C HIS A 78 7.89 -4.72 4.71
N GLU A 79 7.25 -5.32 3.72
CA GLU A 79 7.91 -6.04 2.63
C GLU A 79 7.79 -5.31 1.27
N HIS A 80 7.08 -4.18 1.19
CA HIS A 80 6.81 -3.52 -0.09
C HIS A 80 8.09 -3.11 -0.81
N ALA A 81 9.06 -2.46 -0.13
CA ALA A 81 10.26 -1.96 -0.78
C ALA A 81 11.10 -3.03 -1.49
N PRO A 82 11.46 -4.17 -0.87
CA PRO A 82 12.20 -5.22 -1.55
C PRO A 82 11.51 -5.75 -2.80
N TYR A 83 10.19 -5.93 -2.76
CA TYR A 83 9.44 -6.39 -3.93
C TYR A 83 9.29 -5.30 -5.00
N ALA A 84 9.09 -4.04 -4.61
CA ALA A 84 9.04 -2.91 -5.53
C ALA A 84 10.35 -2.75 -6.31
N ILE A 85 11.49 -2.82 -5.62
CA ILE A 85 12.82 -2.74 -6.22
C ILE A 85 13.03 -3.86 -7.25
N ARG A 86 12.59 -5.09 -6.95
CA ARG A 86 12.67 -6.22 -7.88
C ARG A 86 11.83 -5.98 -9.14
N CYS A 87 10.60 -5.49 -8.99
CA CYS A 87 9.72 -5.17 -10.12
C CYS A 87 10.31 -4.04 -10.98
N LEU A 88 10.79 -2.96 -10.36
CA LEU A 88 11.43 -1.83 -11.04
C LEU A 88 12.65 -2.27 -11.85
N LYS A 89 13.55 -3.06 -11.25
CA LYS A 89 14.74 -3.62 -11.91
C LYS A 89 14.39 -4.55 -13.08
N LYS A 90 13.21 -5.16 -13.05
CA LYS A 90 12.68 -5.97 -14.15
C LYS A 90 11.99 -5.16 -15.24
N GLY A 91 11.90 -3.84 -15.07
CA GLY A 91 11.36 -2.91 -16.06
C GLY A 91 9.83 -2.71 -15.95
N MET A 92 9.21 -3.06 -14.84
CA MET A 92 7.79 -2.83 -14.60
C MET A 92 7.54 -1.52 -13.86
N HIS A 93 6.41 -0.89 -14.11
CA HIS A 93 5.88 0.17 -13.26
C HIS A 93 5.35 -0.43 -11.96
N VAL A 94 5.43 0.31 -10.85
CA VAL A 94 5.01 -0.19 -9.55
C VAL A 94 4.07 0.78 -8.85
N ALA A 95 2.99 0.27 -8.29
CA ALA A 95 2.17 0.97 -7.32
C ALA A 95 2.18 0.20 -5.99
N THR A 96 2.33 0.89 -4.86
CA THR A 96 2.29 0.23 -3.55
C THR A 96 1.18 0.74 -2.66
N GLU A 97 0.53 -0.17 -1.94
CA GLU A 97 -0.22 0.17 -0.74
C GLU A 97 0.72 0.78 0.32
N VAL A 98 0.16 1.36 1.34
CA VAL A 98 0.87 1.89 2.51
C VAL A 98 1.40 0.74 3.38
N GLN A 99 2.66 0.77 3.84
CA GLN A 99 3.78 1.71 3.73
C GLN A 99 4.70 1.37 2.55
N PRO A 100 5.41 2.33 1.94
CA PRO A 100 6.29 2.03 0.82
C PRO A 100 7.59 1.34 1.23
N CYS A 101 8.03 1.54 2.47
CA CYS A 101 9.26 0.95 3.05
C CYS A 101 9.17 0.89 4.56
N LYS A 102 10.01 0.09 5.21
CA LYS A 102 10.02 -0.06 6.68
C LYS A 102 11.10 0.77 7.39
N ASN A 103 12.11 1.24 6.67
CA ASN A 103 13.22 2.01 7.23
C ASN A 103 13.85 2.92 6.17
N LEU A 104 14.76 3.82 6.60
CA LEU A 104 15.40 4.80 5.72
C LEU A 104 16.35 4.16 4.69
N ALA A 105 16.99 3.05 5.00
CA ALA A 105 17.87 2.37 4.05
C ALA A 105 17.03 1.85 2.86
N GLU A 106 15.93 1.17 3.12
CA GLU A 106 14.99 0.73 2.08
C GLU A 106 14.40 1.91 1.30
N ALA A 107 14.15 3.05 1.95
CA ALA A 107 13.66 4.25 1.27
C ALA A 107 14.68 4.76 0.25
N VAL A 108 15.98 4.79 0.59
CA VAL A 108 17.05 5.20 -0.32
C VAL A 108 17.16 4.22 -1.48
N GLU A 109 17.27 2.91 -1.20
CA GLU A 109 17.35 1.87 -2.24
C GLU A 109 16.16 1.89 -3.19
N LEU A 110 14.95 2.17 -2.68
CA LEU A 110 13.75 2.30 -3.50
C LEU A 110 13.82 3.54 -4.41
N CYS A 111 14.25 4.69 -3.88
CA CYS A 111 14.42 5.90 -4.69
C CYS A 111 15.46 5.69 -5.80
N GLU A 112 16.61 5.10 -5.48
CA GLU A 112 17.64 4.76 -6.45
C GLU A 112 17.10 3.82 -7.53
N ALA A 113 16.36 2.78 -7.16
CA ALA A 113 15.77 1.85 -8.12
C ALA A 113 14.73 2.52 -9.03
N VAL A 114 13.96 3.49 -8.53
CA VAL A 114 13.02 4.28 -9.34
C VAL A 114 13.79 5.13 -10.35
N GLU A 115 14.83 5.84 -9.92
CA GLU A 115 15.66 6.68 -10.77
C GLU A 115 16.38 5.87 -11.86
N GLU A 116 16.99 4.74 -11.48
CA GLU A 116 17.72 3.86 -12.39
C GLU A 116 16.82 3.20 -13.43
N SER A 117 15.61 2.76 -13.02
CA SER A 117 14.68 2.07 -13.91
C SER A 117 13.98 3.01 -14.90
N GLY A 118 13.84 4.29 -14.56
CA GLY A 118 13.02 5.26 -15.29
C GLY A 118 11.53 4.90 -15.31
N LYS A 119 11.08 3.98 -14.43
CA LYS A 119 9.70 3.55 -14.34
C LYS A 119 8.91 4.40 -13.35
N ILE A 120 7.60 4.38 -13.47
CA ILE A 120 6.71 5.07 -12.53
C ILE A 120 6.62 4.25 -11.25
N PHE A 121 6.85 4.91 -10.12
CA PHE A 121 6.50 4.41 -8.80
C PHE A 121 5.36 5.27 -8.23
N ALA A 122 4.24 4.66 -7.91
CA ALA A 122 3.07 5.32 -7.34
C ALA A 122 2.83 4.83 -5.90
N TYR A 123 2.81 5.76 -4.96
CA TYR A 123 2.45 5.49 -3.58
C TYR A 123 0.97 5.77 -3.35
N LEU A 124 0.20 4.72 -3.03
CA LEU A 124 -1.26 4.76 -2.99
C LEU A 124 -1.82 5.19 -1.61
N GLU A 125 -1.37 6.34 -1.11
CA GLU A 125 -1.92 6.93 0.12
C GLU A 125 -3.28 7.56 -0.17
N ASN A 126 -4.35 6.81 0.06
CA ASN A 126 -5.70 7.16 -0.33
C ASN A 126 -6.27 8.40 0.37
N TYR A 127 -5.86 8.69 1.61
CA TYR A 127 -6.32 9.87 2.36
C TYR A 127 -5.91 11.20 1.71
N CYS A 128 -4.81 11.19 0.94
CA CYS A 128 -4.38 12.33 0.15
C CYS A 128 -5.36 12.70 -0.96
N TYR A 129 -6.18 11.75 -1.42
CA TYR A 129 -7.06 11.89 -2.58
C TYR A 129 -8.54 11.94 -2.21
N PHE A 130 -8.88 11.95 -0.93
CA PHE A 130 -10.25 12.19 -0.52
C PHE A 130 -10.73 13.57 -0.97
N ARG A 131 -12.01 13.68 -1.27
CA ARG A 131 -12.61 14.92 -1.78
C ARG A 131 -12.27 16.14 -0.91
N ALA A 132 -12.38 16.01 0.41
CA ALA A 132 -12.04 17.07 1.34
C ALA A 132 -10.56 17.48 1.28
N THR A 133 -9.65 16.49 1.27
CA THR A 133 -8.21 16.72 1.15
C THR A 133 -7.85 17.39 -0.17
N SER A 134 -8.45 16.95 -1.26
CA SER A 134 -8.25 17.54 -2.60
C SER A 134 -8.72 18.98 -2.67
N GLU A 135 -9.87 19.30 -2.05
CA GLU A 135 -10.36 20.68 -2.00
C GLU A 135 -9.49 21.57 -1.10
N MET A 136 -9.06 21.08 0.08
CA MET A 136 -8.12 21.79 0.95
C MET A 136 -6.81 22.09 0.22
N ARG A 137 -6.26 21.13 -0.52
CA ARG A 137 -5.05 21.30 -1.32
C ARG A 137 -5.22 22.38 -2.41
N LYS A 138 -6.37 22.38 -3.09
CA LYS A 138 -6.69 23.40 -4.10
C LYS A 138 -6.76 24.79 -3.47
N LEU A 139 -7.52 24.95 -2.38
CA LEU A 139 -7.66 26.24 -1.68
C LEU A 139 -6.32 26.75 -1.13
N TYR A 140 -5.49 25.85 -0.59
CA TYR A 140 -4.15 26.21 -0.13
C TYR A 140 -3.27 26.71 -1.29
N ARG A 141 -3.25 26.01 -2.42
CA ARG A 141 -2.47 26.42 -3.61
C ARG A 141 -2.93 27.72 -4.25
N GLU A 142 -4.23 28.02 -4.14
CA GLU A 142 -4.80 29.29 -4.56
C GLU A 142 -4.53 30.44 -3.55
N GLY A 143 -3.82 30.18 -2.45
CA GLY A 143 -3.51 31.17 -1.41
C GLY A 143 -4.68 31.53 -0.51
N LYS A 144 -5.83 30.87 -0.66
CA LYS A 144 -7.05 31.22 0.11
C LYS A 144 -6.98 30.85 1.58
N LEU A 145 -6.09 29.95 1.97
CA LEU A 145 -5.88 29.54 3.36
C LEU A 145 -4.68 30.24 4.02
N GLY A 146 -3.96 31.10 3.28
CA GLY A 146 -2.79 31.79 3.80
C GLY A 146 -1.57 30.88 3.97
N GLU A 147 -0.65 31.27 4.86
CA GLU A 147 0.54 30.51 5.18
C GLU A 147 0.23 29.36 6.16
N PHE A 148 0.91 28.21 5.98
CA PHE A 148 0.77 27.08 6.88
C PHE A 148 1.52 27.35 8.19
N VAL A 149 0.77 27.37 9.29
CA VAL A 149 1.30 27.59 10.63
C VAL A 149 1.23 26.32 11.47
N HIS A 150 0.13 25.57 11.37
CA HIS A 150 -0.13 24.38 12.15
C HIS A 150 -1.10 23.45 11.41
N GLY A 151 -0.96 22.15 11.65
CA GLY A 151 -1.88 21.14 11.14
C GLY A 151 -1.91 19.92 12.04
N GLU A 152 -3.07 19.34 12.18
CA GLU A 152 -3.32 18.10 12.90
C GLU A 152 -3.91 17.08 11.95
N GLY A 153 -3.53 15.82 12.11
CA GLY A 153 -4.08 14.70 11.38
C GLY A 153 -4.27 13.51 12.31
N GLU A 154 -5.43 12.90 12.25
CA GLU A 154 -5.78 11.75 13.07
C GLU A 154 -6.08 10.53 12.21
N TYR A 155 -5.71 9.35 12.74
CA TYR A 155 -6.07 8.06 12.18
C TYR A 155 -6.37 7.10 13.33
N ILE A 156 -7.61 7.15 13.80
CA ILE A 156 -8.05 6.41 14.99
C ILE A 156 -9.10 5.38 14.58
N HIS A 157 -8.83 4.10 14.86
CA HIS A 157 -9.75 3.00 14.63
C HIS A 157 -9.83 2.11 15.87
N ASP A 158 -11.03 1.70 16.24
CA ASP A 158 -11.22 0.55 17.10
C ASP A 158 -11.02 -0.73 16.29
N CYS A 159 -9.85 -1.33 16.46
CA CYS A 159 -9.47 -2.53 15.73
C CYS A 159 -9.67 -3.82 16.55
N GLU A 160 -10.19 -3.74 17.80
CA GLU A 160 -10.29 -4.93 18.65
C GLU A 160 -11.07 -6.06 17.99
N GLY A 161 -12.26 -5.75 17.48
CA GLY A 161 -13.15 -6.73 16.88
C GLY A 161 -12.64 -7.35 15.58
N ILE A 162 -11.73 -6.67 14.88
CA ILE A 162 -11.18 -7.10 13.58
C ILE A 162 -9.70 -7.48 13.65
N TRP A 163 -9.07 -7.42 14.83
CA TRP A 163 -7.62 -7.62 14.94
C TRP A 163 -7.14 -8.97 14.39
N ARG A 164 -7.90 -10.03 14.71
CA ARG A 164 -7.60 -11.36 14.21
C ARG A 164 -7.68 -11.45 12.69
N ASP A 165 -8.65 -10.78 12.09
CA ASP A 165 -8.85 -10.81 10.64
C ASP A 165 -7.75 -10.05 9.90
N ILE A 166 -7.40 -8.84 10.37
CA ILE A 166 -6.35 -8.01 9.75
C ILE A 166 -4.93 -8.49 10.04
N THR A 167 -4.76 -9.45 10.96
CA THR A 167 -3.48 -10.12 11.26
C THR A 167 -3.47 -11.57 10.80
N TYR A 168 -4.55 -12.07 10.19
CA TYR A 168 -4.74 -13.48 9.83
C TYR A 168 -4.54 -14.46 11.00
N GLY A 169 -4.62 -13.97 12.24
CA GLY A 169 -4.30 -14.74 13.45
C GLY A 169 -2.83 -15.08 13.61
N GLU A 170 -1.95 -14.54 12.80
CA GLU A 170 -0.50 -14.78 12.86
C GLU A 170 0.16 -14.00 13.99
N LYS A 171 0.87 -14.72 14.88
CA LYS A 171 1.62 -14.08 15.99
C LYS A 171 2.68 -13.09 15.50
N ASN A 172 3.33 -13.40 14.39
CA ASN A 172 4.44 -12.62 13.84
C ASN A 172 3.98 -11.69 12.70
N HIS A 173 2.68 -11.47 12.58
CA HIS A 173 2.17 -10.48 11.64
C HIS A 173 2.80 -9.11 11.95
N TRP A 174 3.14 -8.34 10.93
CA TRP A 174 3.81 -7.04 11.10
C TRP A 174 3.05 -6.09 12.04
N ARG A 175 1.70 -6.09 12.01
CA ARG A 175 0.86 -5.29 12.90
C ARG A 175 1.02 -5.65 14.38
N ASN A 176 1.48 -6.84 14.70
CA ASN A 176 1.79 -7.26 16.07
C ASN A 176 3.20 -6.90 16.52
N CYS A 177 4.11 -6.56 15.59
CA CYS A 177 5.54 -6.45 15.82
C CYS A 177 6.12 -5.05 15.56
N PHE A 178 5.37 -4.19 14.88
CA PHE A 178 5.78 -2.82 14.58
C PHE A 178 4.99 -1.83 15.43
N ASN A 179 5.69 -0.78 15.88
CA ASN A 179 5.09 0.32 16.62
C ASN A 179 3.97 0.99 15.81
N SER A 180 2.94 1.52 16.48
CA SER A 180 1.84 2.21 15.84
C SER A 180 2.30 3.42 15.02
N THR A 181 3.40 4.07 15.44
CA THR A 181 4.06 5.17 14.72
C THR A 181 4.58 4.77 13.33
N PHE A 182 4.76 3.47 13.05
CA PHE A 182 5.07 2.98 11.70
C PHE A 182 3.93 3.26 10.72
N TYR A 183 2.68 3.28 11.19
CA TYR A 183 1.49 3.42 10.34
C TYR A 183 0.87 4.82 10.45
N ASN A 184 1.65 5.86 10.13
CA ASN A 184 1.28 7.27 10.32
C ASN A 184 0.86 8.01 9.04
N THR A 185 0.92 7.38 7.87
CA THR A 185 0.74 8.07 6.59
C THR A 185 -0.65 8.62 6.37
N HIS A 186 -1.68 7.98 6.90
CA HIS A 186 -3.06 8.45 6.77
C HIS A 186 -3.32 9.75 7.56
N SER A 187 -2.58 10.00 8.64
CA SER A 187 -2.68 11.25 9.40
C SER A 187 -1.74 12.33 8.85
N PHE A 188 -0.50 11.96 8.55
CA PHE A 188 0.54 12.88 8.16
C PHE A 188 0.57 13.17 6.64
N GLY A 189 0.27 12.17 5.82
CA GLY A 189 0.27 12.27 4.36
C GLY A 189 -0.59 13.40 3.80
N PRO A 190 -1.85 13.57 4.25
CA PRO A 190 -2.69 14.69 3.84
C PRO A 190 -2.06 16.05 4.07
N ILE A 191 -1.40 16.27 5.22
CA ILE A 191 -0.75 17.55 5.55
C ILE A 191 0.36 17.84 4.54
N VAL A 192 1.23 16.87 4.28
CA VAL A 192 2.31 16.99 3.29
C VAL A 192 1.73 17.21 1.89
N HIS A 193 0.69 16.48 1.54
CA HIS A 193 0.06 16.56 0.22
C HIS A 193 -0.62 17.92 -0.03
N ILE A 194 -1.27 18.50 0.98
CA ILE A 194 -1.92 19.82 0.90
C ILE A 194 -0.87 20.90 0.77
N THR A 195 0.12 20.90 1.66
CA THR A 195 1.07 21.99 1.82
C THR A 195 2.26 21.92 0.86
N GLY A 196 2.68 20.72 0.46
CA GLY A 196 3.92 20.48 -0.26
C GLY A 196 5.17 20.65 0.62
N LEU A 197 5.02 20.89 1.91
CA LEU A 197 6.12 21.05 2.86
C LEU A 197 6.68 19.70 3.26
N ARG A 198 7.97 19.64 3.54
CA ARG A 198 8.65 18.45 4.06
C ARG A 198 9.02 18.63 5.51
N PRO A 199 8.81 17.63 6.38
CA PRO A 199 9.26 17.71 7.77
C PRO A 199 10.78 17.76 7.84
N VAL A 200 11.31 18.61 8.71
CA VAL A 200 12.75 18.74 8.98
C VAL A 200 13.14 18.10 10.32
N ARG A 201 12.16 17.85 11.17
CA ARG A 201 12.32 17.13 12.44
C ARG A 201 11.07 16.30 12.70
N VAL A 202 11.26 15.04 13.10
CA VAL A 202 10.17 14.14 13.47
C VAL A 202 10.47 13.53 14.85
N ILE A 203 9.46 13.46 15.70
CA ILE A 203 9.52 12.79 17.00
C ILE A 203 8.33 11.84 17.05
N GLY A 204 8.58 10.56 17.29
CA GLY A 204 7.55 9.55 17.52
C GLY A 204 7.48 9.19 19.00
N ILE A 205 6.29 9.14 19.55
CA ILE A 205 6.04 8.71 20.94
C ILE A 205 4.95 7.66 20.90
N GLU A 206 5.16 6.57 21.61
CA GLU A 206 4.20 5.49 21.73
C GLU A 206 4.07 5.06 23.19
N ASN A 207 2.86 4.71 23.59
CA ASN A 207 2.63 4.12 24.90
C ASN A 207 2.96 2.62 24.84
N LYS A 208 3.35 2.06 25.99
CA LYS A 208 3.47 0.60 26.12
C LYS A 208 2.12 -0.06 25.83
N PRO A 209 2.10 -1.23 25.19
CA PRO A 209 0.86 -1.94 24.93
C PRO A 209 0.15 -2.30 26.25
N THR A 210 -1.14 -2.05 26.29
CA THR A 210 -1.97 -2.44 27.42
C THR A 210 -2.14 -3.96 27.48
N GLU A 211 -2.54 -4.51 28.64
CA GLU A 211 -2.85 -5.93 28.76
C GLU A 211 -3.90 -6.39 27.72
N ARG A 212 -4.86 -5.52 27.39
CA ARG A 212 -5.89 -5.80 26.37
C ARG A 212 -5.26 -5.95 24.98
N MET A 213 -4.36 -5.08 24.61
CA MET A 213 -3.61 -5.15 23.34
C MET A 213 -2.73 -6.41 23.28
N GLN A 214 -2.05 -6.73 24.38
CA GLN A 214 -1.21 -7.92 24.49
C GLN A 214 -2.03 -9.23 24.33
N LYS A 215 -3.26 -9.27 24.86
CA LYS A 215 -4.18 -10.40 24.66
C LYS A 215 -4.60 -10.59 23.21
N LEU A 216 -4.62 -9.51 22.41
CA LEU A 216 -4.87 -9.56 20.97
C LEU A 216 -3.61 -9.98 20.16
N GLY A 217 -2.45 -10.06 20.79
CA GLY A 217 -1.19 -10.47 20.17
C GLY A 217 -0.22 -9.33 19.88
N TYR A 218 -0.59 -8.08 20.15
CA TYR A 218 0.29 -6.91 19.96
C TYR A 218 1.48 -6.94 20.93
N ARG A 219 2.71 -6.67 20.42
CA ARG A 219 3.98 -6.85 21.17
C ARG A 219 4.96 -5.67 21.04
N ALA A 220 4.71 -4.75 20.09
CA ALA A 220 5.59 -3.60 19.88
C ALA A 220 5.47 -2.57 20.99
#